data_db5fc9a1a25af6e6a0fb556310ef5bb8
#
_entry.id   db5fc9a1a25af6e6a0fb556310ef5bb8
#
_cell.length_a   1.000
_cell.length_b   1.000
_cell.length_c   1.000
_cell.angle_alpha   90.00
_cell.angle_beta   90.00
_cell.angle_gamma   90.00
#
_symmetry.space_group_name_H-M   'P 1'
#
loop_
_entity.id
_entity.type
_entity.pdbx_description
1 polymer ?
#
loop_
_entity_poly.entity_id
_entity_poly.type
_entity_poly.pdbx_seq_one_letter_code
_entity_poly.pdbx_strand_id
1 'polypeptide(L)'
;MTSKSRDAHHTSTPSDFPPSGPGYKVYKRRFWGLVQLVLLNIVVSWDWLTFSSISTTASEHFGVSESAINWMSTGFLFAFCAASPVVVFTLNKGGPKPAIITTSTLLLVGNWVRYAGTKARGGMFGVAMFGQILIGLAQPFCLSAPTQYSDLWFSDQGRTSATAVATLANPLGAALGQLIDSFWATKPSEVPDMVLYISVIATIAAIPSFFLPSKPPTPPSASSAITRTPLLPAITQLFKTLEFWLILIPFSVYVGFFNSVSSLLNQILAPYAFTETEAGIAGGILIIVGLISSAIVSPITDRWKHYLITIRILIPIVAVCYIGLIFAPPSPAGIAPAYVVCALLGASSFALLPVVLEYLVEITYPFSPEIGSTICWTGGQLLGAAFILAQDALKAGRDANPPENMRNALIFSAVIACVAAPFPISIGMFGRDVRRRRLDVDRGVDLEGREYTDTGLAGDDTPAPGTESKFSLKFWSRNNS
;
A
#
# COMPACT_ATOMS: atom_id res chain seq x y z
N MET A 1 39.38 42.94 56.06
CA MET A 1 38.55 43.60 55.07
C MET A 1 38.39 42.62 53.97
N THR A 2 37.29 41.93 53.94
CA THR A 2 37.00 40.74 53.20
C THR A 2 36.15 41.05 51.95
N SER A 3 36.69 40.76 50.75
CA SER A 3 35.99 40.82 49.48
C SER A 3 35.30 39.48 49.27
N LYS A 4 33.94 39.47 49.17
CA LYS A 4 33.10 38.35 48.76
C LYS A 4 33.00 38.30 47.24
N SER A 5 33.60 37.28 46.61
CA SER A 5 33.30 36.92 45.25
C SER A 5 31.93 36.23 45.19
N ARG A 6 31.04 36.72 44.31
CA ARG A 6 29.77 36.08 43.96
C ARG A 6 30.03 35.08 42.83
N ASP A 7 29.89 33.82 43.14
CA ASP A 7 29.81 32.77 42.13
C ASP A 7 28.49 32.89 41.37
N ALA A 8 28.56 33.20 40.09
CA ALA A 8 27.45 33.16 39.18
C ALA A 8 27.27 31.70 38.71
N HIS A 9 26.21 31.04 39.20
CA HIS A 9 25.72 29.80 38.61
C HIS A 9 25.26 30.08 37.18
N HIS A 10 26.07 29.73 36.21
CA HIS A 10 25.64 29.53 34.83
C HIS A 10 24.82 28.21 34.75
N THR A 11 23.52 28.35 34.74
CA THR A 11 22.61 27.27 34.26
C THR A 11 22.82 27.12 32.75
N SER A 12 23.61 26.14 32.38
CA SER A 12 23.72 25.70 30.98
C SER A 12 22.40 25.04 30.58
N THR A 13 21.62 25.71 29.73
CA THR A 13 20.54 25.10 28.95
C THR A 13 21.16 24.11 27.96
N PRO A 14 20.63 22.88 27.84
CA PRO A 14 21.14 21.93 26.87
C PRO A 14 20.61 22.28 25.49
N SER A 15 21.34 23.14 24.78
CA SER A 15 21.11 23.45 23.34
C SER A 15 22.37 23.27 22.50
N ASP A 16 23.26 22.39 22.94
CA ASP A 16 24.41 21.98 22.13
C ASP A 16 24.09 20.71 21.36
N PHE A 17 23.20 20.86 20.37
CA PHE A 17 23.31 20.00 19.19
C PHE A 17 24.55 20.45 18.42
N PRO A 18 25.42 19.49 17.95
CA PRO A 18 26.57 19.86 17.15
C PRO A 18 26.13 20.71 15.96
N PRO A 19 26.92 21.74 15.59
CA PRO A 19 26.55 22.66 14.52
C PRO A 19 26.26 21.83 13.27
N SER A 20 25.06 22.03 12.73
CA SER A 20 24.61 21.47 11.46
C SER A 20 25.73 21.59 10.44
N GLY A 21 26.25 20.45 9.95
CA GLY A 21 27.22 20.45 8.85
C GLY A 21 26.70 21.28 7.68
N PRO A 22 27.59 21.79 6.81
CA PRO A 22 27.23 22.76 5.80
C PRO A 22 26.17 22.20 4.86
N GLY A 23 24.93 22.64 5.00
CA GLY A 23 24.00 22.65 3.89
C GLY A 23 22.70 21.86 3.95
N TYR A 24 22.29 21.22 5.04
CA TYR A 24 20.96 20.58 5.07
C TYR A 24 19.85 21.63 5.18
N LYS A 25 19.01 21.73 4.13
CA LYS A 25 17.92 22.70 4.08
C LYS A 25 16.63 22.05 3.54
N VAL A 26 15.53 22.31 4.24
CA VAL A 26 14.21 21.84 3.86
C VAL A 26 13.44 22.94 3.12
N TYR A 27 12.89 22.63 1.95
CA TYR A 27 12.22 23.61 1.08
C TYR A 27 10.70 23.45 1.13
N LYS A 28 9.94 24.56 1.10
CA LYS A 28 8.47 24.54 1.05
C LYS A 28 7.93 23.84 -0.20
N ARG A 29 8.70 23.81 -1.30
CA ARG A 29 8.35 23.10 -2.55
C ARG A 29 8.11 21.60 -2.36
N ARG A 30 8.56 20.99 -1.25
CA ARG A 30 8.29 19.60 -0.89
C ARG A 30 6.80 19.27 -0.81
N PHE A 31 5.98 20.23 -0.35
CA PHE A 31 4.53 20.00 -0.23
C PHE A 31 3.85 19.95 -1.60
N TRP A 32 4.39 20.63 -2.61
CA TRP A 32 3.83 20.58 -3.96
C TRP A 32 3.86 19.16 -4.54
N GLY A 33 5.01 18.49 -4.48
CA GLY A 33 5.11 17.11 -4.96
C GLY A 33 4.39 16.10 -4.05
N LEU A 34 4.27 16.37 -2.75
CA LEU A 34 3.48 15.54 -1.84
C LEU A 34 1.99 15.60 -2.22
N VAL A 35 1.42 16.79 -2.40
CA VAL A 35 0.04 16.97 -2.84
C VAL A 35 -0.18 16.29 -4.19
N GLN A 36 0.78 16.41 -5.11
CA GLN A 36 0.71 15.76 -6.41
C GLN A 36 0.65 14.24 -6.30
N LEU A 37 1.50 13.64 -5.46
CA LEU A 37 1.47 12.19 -5.20
C LEU A 37 0.15 11.75 -4.56
N VAL A 38 -0.39 12.54 -3.63
CA VAL A 38 -1.70 12.29 -3.02
C VAL A 38 -2.80 12.28 -4.08
N LEU A 39 -2.86 13.29 -4.93
CA LEU A 39 -3.87 13.38 -5.99
C LEU A 39 -3.78 12.23 -6.99
N LEU A 40 -2.57 11.87 -7.43
CA LEU A 40 -2.38 10.74 -8.34
C LEU A 40 -2.78 9.41 -7.71
N ASN A 41 -2.42 9.18 -6.44
CA ASN A 41 -2.82 7.96 -5.72
C ASN A 41 -4.34 7.87 -5.55
N ILE A 42 -5.03 8.99 -5.27
CA ILE A 42 -6.49 9.03 -5.20
C ILE A 42 -7.08 8.64 -6.56
N VAL A 43 -6.69 9.31 -7.63
CA VAL A 43 -7.35 9.13 -8.93
C VAL A 43 -7.08 7.75 -9.52
N VAL A 44 -5.84 7.24 -9.46
CA VAL A 44 -5.51 5.92 -9.99
C VAL A 44 -6.29 4.82 -9.27
N SER A 45 -6.45 4.93 -7.96
CA SER A 45 -7.20 3.94 -7.18
C SER A 45 -8.71 4.07 -7.34
N TRP A 46 -9.22 5.29 -7.56
CA TRP A 46 -10.60 5.53 -7.98
C TRP A 46 -10.89 4.82 -9.31
N ASP A 47 -10.04 5.06 -10.31
CA ASP A 47 -10.13 4.44 -11.64
C ASP A 47 -10.17 2.91 -11.60
N TRP A 48 -9.47 2.28 -10.64
CA TRP A 48 -9.47 0.83 -10.50
C TRP A 48 -10.87 0.27 -10.27
N LEU A 49 -11.68 0.88 -9.39
CA LEU A 49 -12.99 0.37 -8.98
C LEU A 49 -14.16 0.95 -9.78
N THR A 50 -13.90 1.87 -10.72
CA THR A 50 -14.95 2.59 -11.47
C THR A 50 -16.03 1.67 -12.04
N PHE A 51 -15.65 0.59 -12.72
CA PHE A 51 -16.64 -0.33 -13.31
C PHE A 51 -17.10 -1.43 -12.37
N SER A 52 -16.31 -1.74 -11.34
CA SER A 52 -16.66 -2.78 -10.37
C SER A 52 -17.77 -2.34 -9.44
N SER A 53 -17.81 -1.05 -9.07
CA SER A 53 -18.85 -0.48 -8.20
C SER A 53 -20.24 -0.48 -8.87
N ILE A 54 -20.28 -0.45 -10.20
CA ILE A 54 -21.48 -0.44 -11.04
C ILE A 54 -21.49 -1.63 -12.02
N SER A 55 -21.08 -2.82 -11.56
CA SER A 55 -20.80 -3.94 -12.46
C SER A 55 -22.01 -4.37 -13.28
N THR A 56 -23.22 -4.36 -12.72
CA THR A 56 -24.47 -4.69 -13.42
C THR A 56 -24.81 -3.61 -14.45
N THR A 57 -24.83 -2.35 -14.06
CA THR A 57 -25.09 -1.20 -14.95
C THR A 57 -24.04 -1.10 -16.08
N ALA A 58 -22.75 -1.38 -15.78
CA ALA A 58 -21.69 -1.41 -16.77
C ALA A 58 -21.85 -2.59 -17.76
N SER A 59 -22.24 -3.78 -17.28
CA SER A 59 -22.48 -4.94 -18.13
C SER A 59 -23.60 -4.70 -19.15
N GLU A 60 -24.69 -4.06 -18.71
CA GLU A 60 -25.78 -3.63 -19.58
C GLU A 60 -25.32 -2.57 -20.58
N HIS A 61 -24.52 -1.57 -20.17
CA HIS A 61 -24.02 -0.52 -21.06
C HIS A 61 -23.16 -1.06 -22.20
N PHE A 62 -22.23 -1.98 -21.89
CA PHE A 62 -21.33 -2.57 -22.87
C PHE A 62 -21.93 -3.79 -23.60
N GLY A 63 -23.08 -4.32 -23.16
CA GLY A 63 -23.68 -5.54 -23.70
C GLY A 63 -22.81 -6.79 -23.48
N VAL A 64 -22.07 -6.85 -22.36
CA VAL A 64 -21.19 -7.96 -21.99
C VAL A 64 -21.63 -8.59 -20.68
N SER A 65 -21.08 -9.76 -20.33
CA SER A 65 -21.34 -10.39 -19.04
C SER A 65 -20.65 -9.63 -17.89
N GLU A 66 -21.15 -9.77 -16.64
CA GLU A 66 -20.48 -9.26 -15.46
C GLU A 66 -19.06 -9.84 -15.28
N SER A 67 -18.85 -11.11 -15.69
CA SER A 67 -17.51 -11.70 -15.72
C SER A 67 -16.55 -10.97 -16.66
N ALA A 68 -17.05 -10.42 -17.78
CA ALA A 68 -16.23 -9.54 -18.62
C ALA A 68 -15.91 -8.22 -17.92
N ILE A 69 -16.85 -7.65 -17.15
CA ILE A 69 -16.57 -6.45 -16.33
C ILE A 69 -15.52 -6.75 -15.25
N ASN A 70 -15.53 -7.95 -14.65
CA ASN A 70 -14.52 -8.36 -13.66
C ASN A 70 -13.10 -8.34 -14.25
N TRP A 71 -12.95 -8.56 -15.56
CA TRP A 71 -11.67 -8.39 -16.24
C TRP A 71 -11.15 -6.96 -16.26
N MET A 72 -12.00 -5.94 -16.09
CA MET A 72 -11.54 -4.55 -15.91
C MET A 72 -10.67 -4.41 -14.65
N SER A 73 -11.08 -4.99 -13.52
CA SER A 73 -10.27 -5.03 -12.30
C SER A 73 -9.13 -6.03 -12.40
N THR A 74 -9.38 -7.24 -12.90
CA THR A 74 -8.36 -8.30 -13.02
C THR A 74 -7.21 -7.86 -13.92
N GLY A 75 -7.51 -7.31 -15.10
CA GLY A 75 -6.51 -6.82 -16.04
C GLY A 75 -5.71 -5.65 -15.48
N PHE A 76 -6.34 -4.77 -14.71
CA PHE A 76 -5.67 -3.69 -13.99
C PHE A 76 -4.64 -4.24 -12.99
N LEU A 77 -5.00 -5.27 -12.20
CA LEU A 77 -4.09 -5.89 -11.23
C LEU A 77 -2.94 -6.65 -11.90
N PHE A 78 -3.20 -7.35 -13.02
CA PHE A 78 -2.12 -7.96 -13.81
C PHE A 78 -1.20 -6.91 -14.44
N ALA A 79 -1.73 -5.80 -14.93
CA ALA A 79 -0.93 -4.70 -15.44
C ALA A 79 -0.01 -4.10 -14.36
N PHE A 80 -0.51 -3.96 -13.12
CA PHE A 80 0.31 -3.60 -11.96
C PHE A 80 1.51 -4.53 -11.81
N CYS A 81 1.26 -5.84 -11.80
CA CYS A 81 2.32 -6.83 -11.64
C CYS A 81 3.36 -6.77 -12.78
N ALA A 82 2.90 -6.59 -14.02
CA ALA A 82 3.77 -6.47 -15.19
C ALA A 82 4.66 -5.21 -15.14
N ALA A 83 4.14 -4.09 -14.61
CA ALA A 83 4.88 -2.84 -14.49
C ALA A 83 5.83 -2.81 -13.28
N SER A 84 5.60 -3.60 -12.24
CA SER A 84 6.36 -3.57 -10.97
C SER A 84 7.89 -3.65 -11.14
N PRO A 85 8.46 -4.54 -11.98
CA PRO A 85 9.90 -4.57 -12.21
C PRO A 85 10.45 -3.27 -12.83
N VAL A 86 9.68 -2.67 -13.75
CA VAL A 86 10.05 -1.40 -14.41
C VAL A 86 10.03 -0.25 -13.42
N VAL A 87 9.08 -0.26 -12.48
CA VAL A 87 8.97 0.73 -11.40
C VAL A 87 10.21 0.74 -10.53
N VAL A 88 10.64 -0.44 -10.05
CA VAL A 88 11.84 -0.57 -9.22
C VAL A 88 13.07 0.01 -9.94
N PHE A 89 13.20 -0.30 -11.23
CA PHE A 89 14.30 0.23 -12.05
C PHE A 89 14.21 1.75 -12.22
N THR A 90 13.01 2.29 -12.49
CA THR A 90 12.77 3.72 -12.71
C THR A 90 13.06 4.52 -11.44
N LEU A 91 12.58 4.05 -10.29
CA LEU A 91 12.83 4.69 -9.00
C LEU A 91 14.31 4.66 -8.64
N ASN A 92 14.98 3.53 -8.83
CA ASN A 92 16.39 3.38 -8.47
C ASN A 92 17.31 4.27 -9.31
N LYS A 93 17.10 4.37 -10.63
CA LYS A 93 17.93 5.19 -11.53
C LYS A 93 17.50 6.65 -11.64
N GLY A 94 16.20 6.90 -11.72
CA GLY A 94 15.66 8.22 -12.06
C GLY A 94 15.06 9.00 -10.88
N GLY A 95 14.83 8.32 -9.76
CA GLY A 95 14.13 8.90 -8.62
C GLY A 95 12.60 9.05 -8.82
N PRO A 96 11.91 9.78 -7.94
CA PRO A 96 10.45 9.84 -7.94
C PRO A 96 9.86 10.63 -9.12
N LYS A 97 10.56 11.63 -9.68
CA LYS A 97 10.00 12.47 -10.76
C LYS A 97 9.65 11.69 -12.03
N PRO A 98 10.53 10.84 -12.62
CA PRO A 98 10.16 10.02 -13.76
C PRO A 98 8.96 9.10 -13.48
N ALA A 99 8.87 8.52 -12.29
CA ALA A 99 7.74 7.69 -11.89
C ALA A 99 6.43 8.51 -11.89
N ILE A 100 6.43 9.70 -11.30
CA ILE A 100 5.28 10.61 -11.27
C ILE A 100 4.85 11.00 -12.70
N ILE A 101 5.80 11.36 -13.58
CA ILE A 101 5.51 11.71 -14.98
C ILE A 101 4.93 10.50 -15.73
N THR A 102 5.48 9.31 -15.56
CA THR A 102 4.97 8.07 -16.18
C THR A 102 3.55 7.80 -15.71
N THR A 103 3.29 7.86 -14.40
CA THR A 103 1.92 7.75 -13.86
C THR A 103 0.98 8.73 -14.53
N SER A 104 1.33 10.01 -14.56
CA SER A 104 0.46 11.06 -15.09
C SER A 104 0.19 10.90 -16.58
N THR A 105 1.19 10.49 -17.36
CA THR A 105 1.03 10.23 -18.80
C THR A 105 0.09 9.05 -19.04
N LEU A 106 0.35 7.91 -18.36
CA LEU A 106 -0.49 6.72 -18.50
C LEU A 106 -1.92 6.95 -18.00
N LEU A 107 -2.07 7.71 -16.91
CA LEU A 107 -3.38 8.08 -16.35
C LEU A 107 -4.18 8.95 -17.32
N LEU A 108 -3.55 9.98 -17.91
CA LEU A 108 -4.17 10.84 -18.93
C LEU A 108 -4.63 10.02 -20.13
N VAL A 109 -3.69 9.31 -20.77
CA VAL A 109 -3.99 8.54 -21.98
C VAL A 109 -5.03 7.47 -21.69
N GLY A 110 -4.87 6.73 -20.58
CA GLY A 110 -5.78 5.65 -20.19
C GLY A 110 -7.20 6.13 -19.95
N ASN A 111 -7.40 7.24 -19.23
CA ASN A 111 -8.73 7.79 -18.96
C ASN A 111 -9.43 8.27 -20.22
N TRP A 112 -8.75 9.00 -21.11
CA TRP A 112 -9.38 9.45 -22.35
C TRP A 112 -9.65 8.32 -23.34
N VAL A 113 -8.79 7.29 -23.42
CA VAL A 113 -9.06 6.07 -24.18
C VAL A 113 -10.26 5.31 -23.60
N ARG A 114 -10.34 5.19 -22.27
CA ARG A 114 -11.47 4.58 -21.57
C ARG A 114 -12.77 5.33 -21.86
N TYR A 115 -12.76 6.66 -21.78
CA TYR A 115 -13.90 7.49 -22.14
C TYR A 115 -14.31 7.33 -23.61
N ALA A 116 -13.36 7.34 -24.55
CA ALA A 116 -13.65 7.12 -25.97
C ALA A 116 -14.33 5.76 -26.22
N GLY A 117 -13.84 4.70 -25.56
CA GLY A 117 -14.46 3.37 -25.63
C GLY A 117 -15.87 3.34 -25.03
N THR A 118 -16.10 4.03 -23.93
CA THR A 118 -17.41 4.08 -23.27
C THR A 118 -18.41 4.92 -24.03
N LYS A 119 -17.99 6.04 -24.67
CA LYS A 119 -18.86 6.95 -25.42
C LYS A 119 -19.19 6.43 -26.83
N ALA A 120 -18.44 5.50 -27.38
CA ALA A 120 -18.70 4.92 -28.69
C ALA A 120 -20.10 4.29 -28.77
N ARG A 121 -20.70 4.29 -29.96
CA ARG A 121 -22.06 3.70 -30.18
C ARG A 121 -22.08 2.26 -29.70
N GLY A 122 -22.92 1.94 -28.71
CA GLY A 122 -23.07 0.62 -28.13
C GLY A 122 -21.95 0.22 -27.16
N GLY A 123 -21.06 1.17 -26.82
CA GLY A 123 -19.90 0.90 -25.95
C GLY A 123 -18.88 -0.06 -26.60
N MET A 124 -17.63 0.37 -26.71
CA MET A 124 -16.53 -0.49 -27.18
C MET A 124 -15.75 -1.03 -25.98
N PHE A 125 -16.20 -2.15 -25.43
CA PHE A 125 -15.59 -2.78 -24.25
C PHE A 125 -14.06 -2.94 -24.38
N GLY A 126 -13.56 -3.45 -25.52
CA GLY A 126 -12.12 -3.66 -25.73
C GLY A 126 -11.30 -2.37 -25.66
N VAL A 127 -11.83 -1.24 -26.14
CA VAL A 127 -11.16 0.07 -26.06
C VAL A 127 -11.16 0.58 -24.62
N ALA A 128 -12.29 0.47 -23.91
CA ALA A 128 -12.40 0.82 -22.49
C ALA A 128 -11.45 -0.04 -21.64
N MET A 129 -11.37 -1.35 -21.92
CA MET A 129 -10.46 -2.29 -21.26
C MET A 129 -8.98 -1.92 -21.51
N PHE A 130 -8.63 -1.53 -22.73
CA PHE A 130 -7.26 -1.08 -23.02
C PHE A 130 -6.91 0.18 -22.21
N GLY A 131 -7.82 1.15 -22.11
CA GLY A 131 -7.65 2.31 -21.25
C GLY A 131 -7.45 1.92 -19.77
N GLN A 132 -8.23 0.96 -19.28
CA GLN A 132 -8.13 0.44 -17.91
C GLN A 132 -6.77 -0.22 -17.64
N ILE A 133 -6.24 -0.99 -18.61
CA ILE A 133 -4.90 -1.59 -18.52
C ILE A 133 -3.82 -0.52 -18.44
N LEU A 134 -3.91 0.55 -19.25
CA LEU A 134 -2.94 1.67 -19.19
C LEU A 134 -2.92 2.33 -17.81
N ILE A 135 -4.08 2.48 -17.17
CA ILE A 135 -4.16 3.02 -15.80
C ILE A 135 -3.59 2.02 -14.79
N GLY A 136 -3.83 0.71 -14.99
CA GLY A 136 -3.23 -0.36 -14.18
C GLY A 136 -1.69 -0.36 -14.23
N LEU A 137 -1.10 -0.08 -15.41
CA LEU A 137 0.35 0.12 -15.55
C LEU A 137 0.84 1.36 -14.80
N ALA A 138 0.01 2.39 -14.62
CA ALA A 138 0.35 3.61 -13.92
C ALA A 138 0.43 3.44 -12.39
N GLN A 139 -0.42 2.58 -11.81
CA GLN A 139 -0.60 2.47 -10.35
C GLN A 139 0.69 2.15 -9.58
N PRO A 140 1.53 1.17 -9.95
CA PRO A 140 2.71 0.84 -9.16
C PRO A 140 3.75 1.97 -9.12
N PHE A 141 3.79 2.83 -10.14
CA PHE A 141 4.68 3.99 -10.14
C PHE A 141 4.29 5.02 -9.08
N CYS A 142 3.01 5.33 -8.91
CA CYS A 142 2.56 6.28 -7.88
C CYS A 142 2.47 5.66 -6.49
N LEU A 143 2.21 4.35 -6.38
CA LEU A 143 2.12 3.67 -5.09
C LEU A 143 3.50 3.45 -4.44
N SER A 144 4.56 3.26 -5.24
CA SER A 144 5.93 3.07 -4.75
C SER A 144 6.73 4.37 -4.60
N ALA A 145 6.30 5.47 -5.23
CA ALA A 145 7.01 6.74 -5.19
C ALA A 145 7.02 7.48 -3.84
N PRO A 146 6.00 7.37 -2.95
CA PRO A 146 5.93 8.12 -1.71
C PRO A 146 7.12 7.93 -0.77
N THR A 147 7.59 6.71 -0.57
CA THR A 147 8.74 6.41 0.30
C THR A 147 10.00 7.11 -0.19
N GLN A 148 10.29 7.00 -1.47
CA GLN A 148 11.47 7.62 -2.06
C GLN A 148 11.33 9.15 -2.15
N TYR A 149 10.12 9.65 -2.42
CA TYR A 149 9.85 11.09 -2.43
C TYR A 149 10.06 11.71 -1.06
N SER A 150 9.54 11.08 -0.02
CA SER A 150 9.70 11.55 1.37
C SER A 150 11.17 11.53 1.81
N ASP A 151 11.94 10.52 1.46
CA ASP A 151 13.37 10.43 1.71
C ASP A 151 14.15 11.57 1.04
N LEU A 152 13.76 11.93 -0.18
CA LEU A 152 14.45 12.95 -0.96
C LEU A 152 14.13 14.39 -0.53
N TRP A 153 12.91 14.65 -0.02
CA TRP A 153 12.41 16.00 0.20
C TRP A 153 12.15 16.37 1.66
N PHE A 154 12.02 15.38 2.57
CA PHE A 154 11.67 15.60 3.98
C PHE A 154 12.81 15.19 4.90
N SER A 155 12.97 15.94 5.99
CA SER A 155 13.82 15.55 7.12
C SER A 155 13.18 14.43 7.93
N ASP A 156 13.94 13.79 8.82
CA ASP A 156 13.49 12.66 9.62
C ASP A 156 12.19 12.92 10.40
N GLN A 157 12.00 14.16 10.89
CA GLN A 157 10.78 14.54 11.63
C GLN A 157 9.50 14.56 10.81
N GLY A 158 9.57 14.71 9.47
CA GLY A 158 8.38 14.81 8.62
C GLY A 158 8.23 13.68 7.60
N ARG A 159 9.24 12.81 7.46
CA ARG A 159 9.32 11.76 6.45
C ARG A 159 8.19 10.74 6.59
N THR A 160 8.03 10.18 7.79
CA THR A 160 7.00 9.17 8.09
C THR A 160 5.59 9.71 7.82
N SER A 161 5.31 10.93 8.27
CA SER A 161 4.00 11.56 8.03
C SER A 161 3.72 11.81 6.55
N ALA A 162 4.73 12.26 5.78
CA ALA A 162 4.58 12.49 4.35
C ALA A 162 4.33 11.18 3.59
N THR A 163 5.07 10.12 3.93
CA THR A 163 4.85 8.78 3.37
C THR A 163 3.45 8.26 3.70
N ALA A 164 3.03 8.37 4.97
CA ALA A 164 1.72 7.91 5.41
C ALA A 164 0.58 8.62 4.66
N VAL A 165 0.61 9.95 4.57
CA VAL A 165 -0.42 10.74 3.86
C VAL A 165 -0.51 10.34 2.39
N ALA A 166 0.62 10.19 1.69
CA ALA A 166 0.62 9.80 0.29
C ALA A 166 0.17 8.35 0.07
N THR A 167 0.51 7.43 0.99
CA THR A 167 0.11 6.02 0.88
C THR A 167 -1.35 5.80 1.23
N LEU A 168 -1.88 6.49 2.25
CA LEU A 168 -3.31 6.43 2.63
C LEU A 168 -4.24 7.08 1.58
N ALA A 169 -3.70 7.91 0.71
CA ALA A 169 -4.45 8.50 -0.40
C ALA A 169 -4.95 7.44 -1.42
N ASN A 170 -4.21 6.34 -1.59
CA ASN A 170 -4.61 5.27 -2.52
C ASN A 170 -5.91 4.58 -2.08
N PRO A 171 -6.04 4.00 -0.88
CA PRO A 171 -7.32 3.45 -0.45
C PRO A 171 -8.45 4.49 -0.34
N LEU A 172 -8.14 5.76 -0.04
CA LEU A 172 -9.15 6.82 -0.10
C LEU A 172 -9.74 6.96 -1.51
N GLY A 173 -8.91 6.88 -2.56
CA GLY A 173 -9.37 6.87 -3.94
C GLY A 173 -10.31 5.69 -4.24
N ALA A 174 -9.98 4.50 -3.75
CA ALA A 174 -10.86 3.33 -3.88
C ALA A 174 -12.21 3.53 -3.17
N ALA A 175 -12.23 4.17 -2.00
CA ALA A 175 -13.48 4.52 -1.32
C ALA A 175 -14.33 5.50 -2.13
N LEU A 176 -13.70 6.51 -2.75
CA LEU A 176 -14.39 7.46 -3.62
C LEU A 176 -15.00 6.75 -4.84
N GLY A 177 -14.26 5.82 -5.47
CA GLY A 177 -14.78 5.00 -6.57
C GLY A 177 -15.98 4.16 -6.15
N GLN A 178 -15.92 3.48 -5.03
CA GLN A 178 -17.04 2.69 -4.52
C GLN A 178 -18.29 3.53 -4.23
N LEU A 179 -18.10 4.69 -3.60
CA LEU A 179 -19.21 5.55 -3.20
C LEU A 179 -19.76 6.37 -4.36
N ILE A 180 -18.90 7.15 -5.01
CA ILE A 180 -19.35 8.20 -5.94
C ILE A 180 -19.85 7.60 -7.25
N ASP A 181 -19.18 6.59 -7.79
CA ASP A 181 -19.52 6.03 -9.08
C ASP A 181 -20.90 5.36 -9.06
N SER A 182 -21.26 4.70 -7.95
CA SER A 182 -22.58 4.09 -7.74
C SER A 182 -23.72 5.10 -7.66
N PHE A 183 -23.42 6.37 -7.32
CA PHE A 183 -24.39 7.47 -7.37
C PHE A 183 -24.43 8.18 -8.72
N TRP A 184 -23.30 8.22 -9.44
CA TRP A 184 -23.21 8.91 -10.74
C TRP A 184 -23.74 8.11 -11.92
N ALA A 185 -23.76 6.79 -11.82
CA ALA A 185 -24.26 5.91 -12.87
C ALA A 185 -25.22 4.86 -12.31
N THR A 186 -26.49 5.25 -12.20
CA THR A 186 -27.61 4.36 -11.80
C THR A 186 -28.29 3.70 -13.00
N LYS A 187 -27.98 4.17 -14.23
CA LYS A 187 -28.53 3.67 -15.49
C LYS A 187 -27.40 3.51 -16.53
N PRO A 188 -27.53 2.55 -17.46
CA PRO A 188 -26.53 2.35 -18.52
C PRO A 188 -26.20 3.60 -19.33
N SER A 189 -27.17 4.50 -19.54
CA SER A 189 -26.99 5.76 -20.28
C SER A 189 -26.11 6.78 -19.55
N GLU A 190 -25.92 6.65 -18.24
CA GLU A 190 -25.15 7.59 -17.40
C GLU A 190 -23.66 7.18 -17.30
N VAL A 191 -23.33 5.94 -17.66
CA VAL A 191 -21.95 5.41 -17.60
C VAL A 191 -20.94 6.26 -18.40
N PRO A 192 -21.22 6.74 -19.64
CA PRO A 192 -20.30 7.62 -20.34
C PRO A 192 -20.04 8.95 -19.64
N ASP A 193 -21.06 9.53 -19.02
CA ASP A 193 -20.94 10.83 -18.36
C ASP A 193 -20.14 10.69 -17.03
N MET A 194 -20.35 9.61 -16.28
CA MET A 194 -19.52 9.25 -15.13
C MET A 194 -18.04 9.11 -15.52
N VAL A 195 -17.73 8.36 -16.58
CA VAL A 195 -16.35 8.18 -17.06
C VAL A 195 -15.76 9.50 -17.55
N LEU A 196 -16.57 10.39 -18.14
CA LEU A 196 -16.14 11.75 -18.52
C LEU A 196 -15.72 12.55 -17.29
N TYR A 197 -16.54 12.57 -16.24
CA TYR A 197 -16.22 13.32 -15.01
C TYR A 197 -14.91 12.84 -14.39
N ILE A 198 -14.70 11.53 -14.31
CA ILE A 198 -13.46 10.95 -13.80
C ILE A 198 -12.27 11.31 -14.70
N SER A 199 -12.43 11.27 -16.04
CA SER A 199 -11.39 11.64 -17.00
C SER A 199 -10.98 13.11 -16.87
N VAL A 200 -11.93 14.02 -16.58
CA VAL A 200 -11.65 15.44 -16.31
C VAL A 200 -10.89 15.59 -14.99
N ILE A 201 -11.32 14.92 -13.93
CA ILE A 201 -10.64 14.92 -12.63
C ILE A 201 -9.21 14.38 -12.78
N ALA A 202 -9.02 13.28 -13.50
CA ALA A 202 -7.72 12.69 -13.80
C ALA A 202 -6.81 13.68 -14.56
N THR A 203 -7.37 14.42 -15.51
CA THR A 203 -6.65 15.45 -16.28
C THR A 203 -6.16 16.58 -15.36
N ILE A 204 -7.04 17.11 -14.51
CA ILE A 204 -6.69 18.15 -13.54
C ILE A 204 -5.62 17.66 -12.57
N ALA A 205 -5.71 16.43 -12.10
CA ALA A 205 -4.73 15.83 -11.20
C ALA A 205 -3.37 15.55 -11.88
N ALA A 206 -3.36 15.17 -13.16
CA ALA A 206 -2.15 14.76 -13.85
C ALA A 206 -1.28 15.94 -14.37
N ILE A 207 -1.89 17.02 -14.86
CA ILE A 207 -1.18 18.13 -15.51
C ILE A 207 -0.08 18.76 -14.64
N PRO A 208 -0.29 19.04 -13.33
CA PRO A 208 0.73 19.67 -12.50
C PRO A 208 2.00 18.84 -12.32
N SER A 209 1.95 17.52 -12.55
CA SER A 209 3.08 16.61 -12.44
C SER A 209 4.26 16.97 -13.35
N PHE A 210 3.96 17.49 -14.53
CA PHE A 210 4.98 17.81 -15.53
C PHE A 210 5.87 19.00 -15.12
N PHE A 211 5.40 19.82 -14.18
CA PHE A 211 6.09 21.02 -13.68
C PHE A 211 6.84 20.78 -12.36
N LEU A 212 6.88 19.55 -11.84
CA LEU A 212 7.55 19.23 -10.57
C LEU A 212 9.08 19.32 -10.70
N PRO A 213 9.77 19.86 -9.68
CA PRO A 213 11.23 19.80 -9.61
C PRO A 213 11.71 18.37 -9.35
N SER A 214 12.85 17.97 -9.94
CA SER A 214 13.38 16.61 -9.80
C SER A 214 14.05 16.35 -8.46
N LYS A 215 14.78 17.34 -7.93
CA LYS A 215 15.60 17.25 -6.71
C LYS A 215 15.50 18.54 -5.91
N PRO A 216 15.62 18.48 -4.58
CA PRO A 216 15.93 19.69 -3.81
C PRO A 216 17.34 20.20 -4.15
N PRO A 217 17.60 21.51 -4.06
CA PRO A 217 18.94 22.07 -4.30
C PRO A 217 20.01 21.54 -3.34
N THR A 218 19.61 21.23 -2.10
CA THR A 218 20.47 20.61 -1.07
C THR A 218 19.74 19.45 -0.43
N PRO A 219 20.43 18.33 -0.06
CA PRO A 219 19.79 17.20 0.61
C PRO A 219 19.19 17.61 1.97
N PRO A 220 18.06 17.01 2.37
CA PRO A 220 17.38 17.35 3.63
C PRO A 220 18.01 16.69 4.87
N SER A 221 18.81 15.61 4.71
CA SER A 221 19.45 14.86 5.82
C SER A 221 20.67 14.08 5.34
N ALA A 222 21.53 13.67 6.28
CA ALA A 222 22.70 12.85 6.01
C ALA A 222 22.34 11.46 5.44
N SER A 223 21.24 10.86 5.91
CA SER A 223 20.76 9.55 5.45
C SER A 223 20.31 9.54 3.98
N SER A 224 19.90 10.68 3.44
CA SER A 224 19.55 10.81 2.02
C SER A 224 20.77 10.82 1.07
N ALA A 225 21.98 10.98 1.62
CA ALA A 225 23.25 10.99 0.89
C ALA A 225 23.93 9.62 0.81
N ILE A 226 23.41 8.59 1.51
CA ILE A 226 24.05 7.27 1.58
C ILE A 226 23.80 6.47 0.29
N THR A 227 24.86 5.88 -0.24
CA THR A 227 24.83 5.00 -1.43
C THR A 227 24.10 3.70 -1.09
N ARG A 228 23.02 3.39 -1.81
CA ARG A 228 22.15 2.22 -1.55
C ARG A 228 22.81 0.91 -2.04
N THR A 229 22.52 -0.19 -1.32
CA THR A 229 22.95 -1.55 -1.70
C THR A 229 22.41 -1.98 -3.06
N PRO A 230 23.16 -2.77 -3.85
CA PRO A 230 22.69 -3.30 -5.13
C PRO A 230 21.41 -4.14 -4.97
N LEU A 231 20.44 -3.92 -5.85
CA LEU A 231 19.08 -4.45 -5.78
C LEU A 231 19.01 -5.99 -5.83
N LEU A 232 19.70 -6.60 -6.79
CA LEU A 232 19.61 -8.04 -7.05
C LEU A 232 20.12 -8.94 -5.90
N PRO A 233 21.26 -8.65 -5.25
CA PRO A 233 21.69 -9.39 -4.07
C PRO A 233 20.69 -9.28 -2.91
N ALA A 234 20.10 -8.11 -2.68
CA ALA A 234 19.13 -7.89 -1.63
C ALA A 234 17.85 -8.73 -1.83
N ILE A 235 17.30 -8.77 -3.05
CA ILE A 235 16.14 -9.60 -3.39
C ILE A 235 16.44 -11.08 -3.14
N THR A 236 17.60 -11.57 -3.62
CA THR A 236 17.95 -12.98 -3.47
C THR A 236 18.09 -13.39 -2.00
N GLN A 237 18.62 -12.51 -1.16
CA GLN A 237 18.76 -12.78 0.27
C GLN A 237 17.39 -12.72 0.98
N LEU A 238 16.53 -11.81 0.59
CA LEU A 238 15.18 -11.68 1.14
C LEU A 238 14.37 -12.98 0.97
N PHE A 239 14.40 -13.56 -0.23
CA PHE A 239 13.72 -14.83 -0.52
C PHE A 239 14.32 -16.06 0.20
N LYS A 240 15.52 -15.95 0.76
CA LYS A 240 16.12 -17.01 1.59
C LYS A 240 15.69 -16.94 3.06
N THR A 241 15.03 -15.86 3.48
CA THR A 241 14.64 -15.61 4.87
C THR A 241 13.23 -16.18 5.11
N LEU A 242 13.09 -17.13 6.04
CA LEU A 242 11.80 -17.74 6.36
C LEU A 242 10.79 -16.72 6.88
N GLU A 243 11.22 -15.79 7.72
CA GLU A 243 10.41 -14.74 8.32
C GLU A 243 9.78 -13.86 7.23
N PHE A 244 10.49 -13.65 6.12
CA PHE A 244 9.95 -12.93 4.98
C PHE A 244 8.75 -13.67 4.36
N TRP A 245 8.83 -14.99 4.18
CA TRP A 245 7.73 -15.80 3.66
C TRP A 245 6.54 -15.85 4.59
N LEU A 246 6.77 -15.90 5.91
CA LEU A 246 5.71 -15.86 6.91
C LEU A 246 4.92 -14.55 6.92
N ILE A 247 5.48 -13.48 6.35
CA ILE A 247 4.81 -12.21 6.14
C ILE A 247 4.26 -12.12 4.72
N LEU A 248 5.07 -12.45 3.70
CA LEU A 248 4.70 -12.30 2.29
C LEU A 248 3.43 -13.06 1.92
N ILE A 249 3.33 -14.33 2.34
CA ILE A 249 2.18 -15.18 1.98
C ILE A 249 0.88 -14.60 2.56
N PRO A 250 0.74 -14.39 3.89
CA PRO A 250 -0.51 -13.87 4.44
C PRO A 250 -0.79 -12.42 3.99
N PHE A 251 0.23 -11.59 3.84
CA PHE A 251 0.05 -10.25 3.28
C PHE A 251 -0.57 -10.32 1.88
N SER A 252 -0.01 -11.16 1.01
CA SER A 252 -0.52 -11.33 -0.34
C SER A 252 -1.94 -11.89 -0.37
N VAL A 253 -2.26 -12.82 0.53
CA VAL A 253 -3.61 -13.40 0.66
C VAL A 253 -4.62 -12.34 1.11
N TYR A 254 -4.33 -11.60 2.19
CA TYR A 254 -5.29 -10.63 2.72
C TYR A 254 -5.48 -9.41 1.83
N VAL A 255 -4.40 -8.90 1.22
CA VAL A 255 -4.50 -7.84 0.19
C VAL A 255 -5.23 -8.36 -1.04
N GLY A 256 -4.97 -9.61 -1.45
CA GLY A 256 -5.67 -10.25 -2.56
C GLY A 256 -7.18 -10.37 -2.31
N PHE A 257 -7.59 -10.75 -1.11
CA PHE A 257 -9.00 -10.79 -0.75
C PHE A 257 -9.63 -9.41 -0.60
N PHE A 258 -8.89 -8.43 -0.08
CA PHE A 258 -9.37 -7.05 -0.11
C PHE A 258 -9.67 -6.59 -1.54
N ASN A 259 -8.76 -6.86 -2.48
CA ASN A 259 -8.94 -6.51 -3.89
C ASN A 259 -10.15 -7.24 -4.50
N SER A 260 -10.30 -8.55 -4.24
CA SER A 260 -11.39 -9.33 -4.83
C SER A 260 -12.74 -8.99 -4.22
N VAL A 261 -12.84 -8.82 -2.89
CA VAL A 261 -14.08 -8.41 -2.23
C VAL A 261 -14.48 -7.01 -2.68
N SER A 262 -13.55 -6.06 -2.75
CA SER A 262 -13.85 -4.70 -3.22
C SER A 262 -14.33 -4.68 -4.67
N SER A 263 -13.77 -5.54 -5.54
CA SER A 263 -14.17 -5.62 -6.95
C SER A 263 -15.49 -6.36 -7.18
N LEU A 264 -15.82 -7.33 -6.32
CA LEU A 264 -17.00 -8.19 -6.48
C LEU A 264 -18.14 -7.84 -5.53
N LEU A 265 -18.01 -6.78 -4.73
CA LEU A 265 -18.95 -6.45 -3.65
C LEU A 265 -20.39 -6.25 -4.17
N ASN A 266 -20.56 -5.62 -5.32
CA ASN A 266 -21.86 -5.50 -5.98
C ASN A 266 -22.43 -6.89 -6.30
N GLN A 267 -21.64 -7.76 -6.92
CA GLN A 267 -22.09 -9.12 -7.30
C GLN A 267 -22.33 -10.03 -6.08
N ILE A 268 -21.67 -9.76 -4.94
CA ILE A 268 -21.94 -10.46 -3.68
C ILE A 268 -23.31 -10.09 -3.12
N LEU A 269 -23.71 -8.83 -3.25
CA LEU A 269 -24.94 -8.29 -2.64
C LEU A 269 -26.16 -8.32 -3.58
N ALA A 270 -25.97 -8.13 -4.89
CA ALA A 270 -27.03 -8.07 -5.87
C ALA A 270 -28.03 -9.26 -5.88
N PRO A 271 -27.60 -10.55 -5.70
CA PRO A 271 -28.49 -11.68 -5.64
C PRO A 271 -29.52 -11.63 -4.48
N TYR A 272 -29.25 -10.83 -3.45
CA TYR A 272 -30.10 -10.63 -2.29
C TYR A 272 -30.95 -9.35 -2.40
N ALA A 273 -31.12 -8.83 -3.62
CA ALA A 273 -31.93 -7.65 -3.96
C ALA A 273 -31.39 -6.32 -3.38
N PHE A 274 -30.10 -6.23 -3.07
CA PHE A 274 -29.46 -4.97 -2.72
C PHE A 274 -29.00 -4.23 -3.98
N THR A 275 -29.13 -2.92 -3.96
CA THR A 275 -28.76 -2.03 -5.07
C THR A 275 -27.25 -1.82 -5.17
N GLU A 276 -26.76 -1.40 -6.36
CA GLU A 276 -25.35 -1.00 -6.55
C GLU A 276 -24.94 0.14 -5.62
N THR A 277 -25.85 1.06 -5.31
CA THR A 277 -25.62 2.14 -4.35
C THR A 277 -25.39 1.60 -2.94
N GLU A 278 -26.19 0.65 -2.48
CA GLU A 278 -26.00 0.00 -1.16
C GLU A 278 -24.70 -0.78 -1.11
N ALA A 279 -24.32 -1.46 -2.19
CA ALA A 279 -23.03 -2.12 -2.31
C ALA A 279 -21.86 -1.11 -2.30
N GLY A 280 -22.01 0.01 -2.99
CA GLY A 280 -21.06 1.13 -2.97
C GLY A 280 -20.86 1.72 -1.58
N ILE A 281 -21.95 1.89 -0.82
CA ILE A 281 -21.90 2.34 0.57
C ILE A 281 -21.15 1.31 1.44
N ALA A 282 -21.39 0.00 1.26
CA ALA A 282 -20.69 -1.05 2.01
C ALA A 282 -19.17 -1.01 1.74
N GLY A 283 -18.76 -0.83 0.48
CA GLY A 283 -17.36 -0.67 0.09
C GLY A 283 -16.75 0.62 0.65
N GLY A 284 -17.49 1.72 0.62
CA GLY A 284 -17.09 2.99 1.24
C GLY A 284 -16.88 2.86 2.75
N ILE A 285 -17.81 2.21 3.47
CA ILE A 285 -17.70 1.92 4.90
C ILE A 285 -16.47 1.09 5.21
N LEU A 286 -16.22 0.01 4.45
CA LEU A 286 -15.05 -0.86 4.60
C LEU A 286 -13.76 -0.03 4.57
N ILE A 287 -13.61 0.86 3.61
CA ILE A 287 -12.38 1.61 3.43
C ILE A 287 -12.29 2.80 4.40
N ILE A 288 -13.34 3.59 4.56
CA ILE A 288 -13.31 4.79 5.42
C ILE A 288 -13.11 4.42 6.89
N VAL A 289 -13.86 3.44 7.40
CA VAL A 289 -13.69 2.95 8.78
C VAL A 289 -12.30 2.35 8.96
N GLY A 290 -11.80 1.67 7.93
CA GLY A 290 -10.44 1.14 7.88
C GLY A 290 -9.37 2.23 7.98
N LEU A 291 -9.49 3.32 7.24
CA LEU A 291 -8.57 4.45 7.29
C LEU A 291 -8.57 5.13 8.66
N ILE A 292 -9.74 5.32 9.26
CA ILE A 292 -9.87 5.87 10.62
C ILE A 292 -9.20 4.95 11.64
N SER A 293 -9.45 3.64 11.55
CA SER A 293 -8.82 2.65 12.43
C SER A 293 -7.30 2.64 12.28
N SER A 294 -6.79 2.69 11.05
CA SER A 294 -5.36 2.76 10.76
C SER A 294 -4.72 4.01 11.36
N ALA A 295 -5.38 5.17 11.24
CA ALA A 295 -4.90 6.43 11.81
C ALA A 295 -4.80 6.41 13.35
N ILE A 296 -5.60 5.57 14.01
CA ILE A 296 -5.59 5.40 15.47
C ILE A 296 -4.57 4.33 15.89
N VAL A 297 -4.63 3.14 15.29
CA VAL A 297 -3.86 1.97 15.72
C VAL A 297 -2.38 2.10 15.38
N SER A 298 -2.03 2.68 14.20
CA SER A 298 -0.65 2.78 13.76
C SER A 298 0.24 3.61 14.70
N PRO A 299 -0.16 4.84 15.13
CA PRO A 299 0.64 5.61 16.09
C PRO A 299 0.75 4.93 17.46
N ILE A 300 -0.29 4.24 17.92
CA ILE A 300 -0.30 3.51 19.19
C ILE A 300 0.72 2.36 19.12
N THR A 301 0.66 1.57 18.05
CA THR A 301 1.59 0.44 17.85
C THR A 301 3.03 0.93 17.69
N ASP A 302 3.23 2.04 16.98
CA ASP A 302 4.54 2.67 16.80
C ASP A 302 5.15 3.19 18.09
N ARG A 303 4.33 3.78 18.95
CA ARG A 303 4.78 4.28 20.27
C ARG A 303 5.23 3.15 21.19
N TRP A 304 4.48 2.04 21.20
CA TRP A 304 4.75 0.90 22.10
C TRP A 304 5.64 -0.16 21.46
N LYS A 305 5.88 -0.10 20.14
CA LYS A 305 6.71 -1.06 19.39
C LYS A 305 6.27 -2.52 19.53
N HIS A 306 4.99 -2.77 19.84
CA HIS A 306 4.44 -4.12 20.05
C HIS A 306 3.77 -4.69 18.77
N TYR A 307 4.46 -4.64 17.63
CA TYR A 307 3.93 -5.06 16.32
C TYR A 307 3.35 -6.46 16.32
N LEU A 308 4.05 -7.45 16.89
CA LEU A 308 3.59 -8.86 16.92
C LEU A 308 2.29 -9.04 17.72
N ILE A 309 2.09 -8.29 18.80
CA ILE A 309 0.86 -8.37 19.58
C ILE A 309 -0.31 -7.86 18.76
N THR A 310 -0.13 -6.72 18.09
CA THR A 310 -1.15 -6.13 17.20
C THR A 310 -1.50 -7.09 16.07
N ILE A 311 -0.51 -7.71 15.43
CA ILE A 311 -0.69 -8.72 14.37
C ILE A 311 -1.50 -9.90 14.89
N ARG A 312 -1.15 -10.45 16.05
CA ARG A 312 -1.82 -11.60 16.67
C ARG A 312 -3.26 -11.33 17.09
N ILE A 313 -3.61 -10.07 17.38
CA ILE A 313 -4.99 -9.67 17.71
C ILE A 313 -5.81 -9.44 16.43
N LEU A 314 -5.27 -8.69 15.47
CA LEU A 314 -6.05 -8.26 14.31
C LEU A 314 -6.27 -9.37 13.28
N ILE A 315 -5.33 -10.27 13.07
CA ILE A 315 -5.46 -11.34 12.06
C ILE A 315 -6.66 -12.27 12.34
N PRO A 316 -6.87 -12.80 13.56
CA PRO A 316 -8.07 -13.57 13.86
C PRO A 316 -9.37 -12.80 13.59
N ILE A 317 -9.38 -11.49 13.88
CA ILE A 317 -10.56 -10.64 13.61
C ILE A 317 -10.83 -10.57 12.10
N VAL A 318 -9.79 -10.37 11.28
CA VAL A 318 -9.92 -10.39 9.80
C VAL A 318 -10.49 -11.74 9.33
N ALA A 319 -9.96 -12.86 9.82
CA ALA A 319 -10.43 -14.18 9.44
C ALA A 319 -11.92 -14.40 9.84
N VAL A 320 -12.31 -13.98 11.04
CA VAL A 320 -13.71 -14.05 11.50
C VAL A 320 -14.62 -13.17 10.63
N CYS A 321 -14.15 -11.98 10.18
CA CYS A 321 -14.91 -11.13 9.29
C CYS A 321 -15.17 -11.81 7.92
N TYR A 322 -14.21 -12.56 7.37
CA TYR A 322 -14.43 -13.34 6.14
C TYR A 322 -15.46 -14.46 6.35
N ILE A 323 -15.51 -15.10 7.53
CA ILE A 323 -16.59 -16.03 7.87
C ILE A 323 -17.91 -15.28 7.97
N GLY A 324 -17.93 -14.10 8.60
CA GLY A 324 -19.12 -13.25 8.73
C GLY A 324 -19.72 -12.85 7.40
N LEU A 325 -18.89 -12.58 6.38
CA LEU A 325 -19.35 -12.27 5.03
C LEU A 325 -20.19 -13.36 4.36
N ILE A 326 -20.04 -14.64 4.77
CA ILE A 326 -20.87 -15.74 4.24
C ILE A 326 -22.32 -15.59 4.69
N PHE A 327 -22.54 -15.07 5.91
CA PHE A 327 -23.85 -14.99 6.55
C PHE A 327 -24.47 -13.60 6.47
N ALA A 328 -23.71 -12.57 6.12
CA ALA A 328 -24.18 -11.19 6.10
C ALA A 328 -25.18 -10.93 4.97
N PRO A 329 -24.95 -11.31 3.67
CA PRO A 329 -25.89 -11.03 2.59
C PRO A 329 -27.25 -11.72 2.74
N PRO A 330 -27.36 -13.01 3.14
CA PRO A 330 -28.63 -13.70 3.27
C PRO A 330 -29.39 -13.37 4.58
N SER A 331 -28.89 -12.43 5.38
CA SER A 331 -29.50 -12.11 6.69
C SER A 331 -30.88 -11.51 6.56
N PRO A 332 -31.86 -11.91 7.40
CA PRO A 332 -33.19 -11.30 7.43
C PRO A 332 -33.18 -9.85 7.96
N ALA A 333 -32.07 -9.38 8.54
CA ALA A 333 -31.92 -8.00 9.01
C ALA A 333 -31.57 -6.98 7.91
N GLY A 334 -31.71 -7.38 6.64
CA GLY A 334 -31.42 -6.52 5.49
C GLY A 334 -29.92 -6.27 5.31
N ILE A 335 -29.55 -5.09 4.83
CA ILE A 335 -28.15 -4.72 4.50
C ILE A 335 -27.26 -4.48 5.72
N ALA A 336 -27.82 -4.21 6.90
CA ALA A 336 -27.09 -3.79 8.10
C ALA A 336 -25.97 -4.78 8.52
N PRO A 337 -26.15 -6.12 8.49
CA PRO A 337 -25.08 -7.06 8.78
C PRO A 337 -23.90 -6.95 7.81
N ALA A 338 -24.15 -6.70 6.52
CA ALA A 338 -23.09 -6.49 5.53
C ALA A 338 -22.29 -5.22 5.85
N TYR A 339 -22.93 -4.12 6.23
CA TYR A 339 -22.27 -2.88 6.66
C TYR A 339 -21.39 -3.10 7.91
N VAL A 340 -21.91 -3.83 8.91
CA VAL A 340 -21.15 -4.12 10.13
C VAL A 340 -19.93 -4.99 9.84
N VAL A 341 -20.08 -6.04 9.04
CA VAL A 341 -18.97 -6.92 8.69
C VAL A 341 -17.94 -6.18 7.84
N CYS A 342 -18.37 -5.36 6.87
CA CYS A 342 -17.48 -4.51 6.08
C CYS A 342 -16.73 -3.50 6.96
N ALA A 343 -17.38 -2.86 7.92
CA ALA A 343 -16.75 -1.94 8.88
C ALA A 343 -15.67 -2.64 9.72
N LEU A 344 -15.96 -3.82 10.28
CA LEU A 344 -15.02 -4.58 11.10
C LEU A 344 -13.85 -5.13 10.26
N LEU A 345 -14.14 -5.63 9.06
CA LEU A 345 -13.12 -6.10 8.11
C LEU A 345 -12.19 -4.95 7.72
N GLY A 346 -12.75 -3.79 7.40
CA GLY A 346 -11.98 -2.59 7.09
C GLY A 346 -11.13 -2.15 8.26
N ALA A 347 -11.74 -1.99 9.45
CA ALA A 347 -11.04 -1.55 10.66
C ALA A 347 -9.82 -2.44 10.97
N SER A 348 -9.98 -3.76 10.90
CA SER A 348 -8.91 -4.71 11.21
C SER A 348 -7.85 -4.79 10.10
N SER A 349 -8.25 -4.84 8.83
CA SER A 349 -7.33 -4.99 7.70
C SER A 349 -6.45 -3.76 7.48
N PHE A 350 -7.02 -2.55 7.51
CA PHE A 350 -6.24 -1.32 7.32
C PHE A 350 -5.39 -0.96 8.53
N ALA A 351 -5.82 -1.29 9.75
CA ALA A 351 -4.97 -1.14 10.92
C ALA A 351 -3.76 -2.09 10.89
N LEU A 352 -3.95 -3.30 10.35
CA LEU A 352 -2.91 -4.32 10.22
C LEU A 352 -1.86 -3.95 9.17
N LEU A 353 -2.26 -3.34 8.06
CA LEU A 353 -1.43 -3.08 6.89
C LEU A 353 -0.13 -2.34 7.21
N PRO A 354 -0.14 -1.11 7.81
CA PRO A 354 1.09 -0.39 8.13
C PRO A 354 1.91 -1.11 9.21
N VAL A 355 1.26 -1.79 10.16
CA VAL A 355 1.92 -2.54 11.22
C VAL A 355 2.77 -3.68 10.67
N VAL A 356 2.22 -4.44 9.70
CA VAL A 356 2.96 -5.54 9.05
C VAL A 356 4.10 -5.01 8.18
N LEU A 357 3.89 -3.92 7.45
CA LEU A 357 4.93 -3.33 6.61
C LEU A 357 6.09 -2.76 7.45
N GLU A 358 5.79 -2.08 8.57
CA GLU A 358 6.83 -1.58 9.47
C GLU A 358 7.59 -2.72 10.15
N TYR A 359 6.87 -3.76 10.59
CA TYR A 359 7.50 -4.96 11.14
C TYR A 359 8.39 -5.66 10.11
N LEU A 360 7.97 -5.73 8.84
CA LEU A 360 8.78 -6.25 7.74
C LEU A 360 10.10 -5.48 7.61
N VAL A 361 10.05 -4.15 7.66
CA VAL A 361 11.26 -3.29 7.60
C VAL A 361 12.20 -3.57 8.77
N GLU A 362 11.67 -3.76 9.98
CA GLU A 362 12.49 -4.05 11.17
C GLU A 362 13.25 -5.37 11.07
N ILE A 363 12.62 -6.42 10.56
CA ILE A 363 13.25 -7.76 10.47
C ILE A 363 14.14 -7.93 9.24
N THR A 364 13.90 -7.13 8.19
CA THR A 364 14.67 -7.22 6.94
C THR A 364 15.85 -6.24 6.88
N TYR A 365 16.05 -5.41 7.90
CA TYR A 365 17.20 -4.52 7.97
C TYR A 365 18.53 -5.31 7.85
N PRO A 366 19.54 -4.87 7.06
CA PRO A 366 19.73 -3.53 6.47
C PRO A 366 19.24 -3.37 5.01
N PHE A 367 18.34 -4.22 4.52
CA PHE A 367 17.82 -4.07 3.15
C PHE A 367 16.95 -2.83 3.01
N SER A 368 16.88 -2.30 1.79
CA SER A 368 16.04 -1.15 1.50
C SER A 368 14.55 -1.49 1.73
N PRO A 369 13.81 -0.72 2.53
CA PRO A 369 12.39 -0.98 2.87
C PRO A 369 11.49 -1.16 1.65
N GLU A 370 11.83 -0.45 0.56
CA GLU A 370 11.03 -0.41 -0.67
C GLU A 370 11.00 -1.76 -1.40
N ILE A 371 12.07 -2.56 -1.28
CA ILE A 371 12.16 -3.86 -1.97
C ILE A 371 11.14 -4.84 -1.38
N GLY A 372 11.16 -5.01 -0.06
CA GLY A 372 10.25 -5.93 0.63
C GLY A 372 8.78 -5.52 0.45
N SER A 373 8.47 -4.24 0.61
CA SER A 373 7.11 -3.73 0.45
C SER A 373 6.59 -3.87 -0.98
N THR A 374 7.41 -3.55 -2.00
CA THR A 374 6.99 -3.71 -3.41
C THR A 374 6.71 -5.16 -3.77
N ILE A 375 7.52 -6.12 -3.27
CA ILE A 375 7.27 -7.55 -3.48
C ILE A 375 5.96 -7.97 -2.81
N CYS A 376 5.71 -7.53 -1.57
CA CYS A 376 4.46 -7.82 -0.86
C CYS A 376 3.24 -7.25 -1.61
N TRP A 377 3.30 -6.00 -2.06
CA TRP A 377 2.23 -5.40 -2.86
C TRP A 377 2.01 -6.15 -4.18
N THR A 378 3.08 -6.50 -4.90
CA THR A 378 2.96 -7.26 -6.16
C THR A 378 2.33 -8.63 -5.92
N GLY A 379 2.70 -9.32 -4.83
CA GLY A 379 2.04 -10.57 -4.42
C GLY A 379 0.56 -10.38 -4.13
N GLY A 380 0.19 -9.31 -3.43
CA GLY A 380 -1.20 -8.97 -3.14
C GLY A 380 -2.04 -8.68 -4.39
N GLN A 381 -1.48 -7.96 -5.37
CA GLN A 381 -2.16 -7.69 -6.63
C GLN A 381 -2.30 -8.95 -7.49
N LEU A 382 -1.25 -9.78 -7.54
CA LEU A 382 -1.28 -11.04 -8.28
C LEU A 382 -2.34 -12.00 -7.71
N LEU A 383 -2.36 -12.19 -6.39
CA LEU A 383 -3.38 -13.02 -5.76
C LEU A 383 -4.75 -12.38 -5.85
N GLY A 384 -4.87 -11.05 -5.81
CA GLY A 384 -6.14 -10.34 -6.03
C GLY A 384 -6.74 -10.66 -7.40
N ALA A 385 -5.94 -10.56 -8.46
CA ALA A 385 -6.36 -10.95 -9.80
C ALA A 385 -6.80 -12.42 -9.87
N ALA A 386 -6.00 -13.34 -9.30
CA ALA A 386 -6.33 -14.76 -9.26
C ALA A 386 -7.60 -15.04 -8.45
N PHE A 387 -7.80 -14.35 -7.33
CA PHE A 387 -8.98 -14.52 -6.48
C PHE A 387 -10.25 -13.97 -7.12
N ILE A 388 -10.19 -12.85 -7.85
CA ILE A 388 -11.34 -12.36 -8.63
C ILE A 388 -11.77 -13.43 -9.62
N LEU A 389 -10.85 -14.02 -10.39
CA LEU A 389 -11.17 -15.07 -11.36
C LEU A 389 -11.71 -16.35 -10.70
N ALA A 390 -11.09 -16.77 -9.59
CA ALA A 390 -11.55 -17.95 -8.87
C ALA A 390 -12.94 -17.75 -8.26
N GLN A 391 -13.21 -16.58 -7.69
CA GLN A 391 -14.51 -16.25 -7.09
C GLN A 391 -15.60 -16.09 -8.14
N ASP A 392 -15.29 -15.51 -9.31
CA ASP A 392 -16.20 -15.43 -10.44
C ASP A 392 -16.58 -16.82 -10.97
N ALA A 393 -15.59 -17.72 -11.07
CA ALA A 393 -15.83 -19.11 -11.48
C ALA A 393 -16.63 -19.93 -10.45
N LEU A 394 -16.62 -19.52 -9.17
CA LEU A 394 -17.39 -20.15 -8.09
C LEU A 394 -18.80 -19.57 -7.93
N LYS A 395 -19.17 -18.59 -8.74
CA LYS A 395 -20.52 -18.00 -8.79
C LYS A 395 -21.53 -19.11 -9.12
N ALA A 396 -22.63 -19.17 -8.38
CA ALA A 396 -23.67 -20.17 -8.57
C ALA A 396 -24.41 -19.97 -9.91
N GLY A 397 -24.98 -21.04 -10.43
CA GLY A 397 -25.79 -20.98 -11.65
C GLY A 397 -27.14 -20.27 -11.46
N ARG A 398 -27.84 -20.04 -12.56
CA ARG A 398 -29.17 -19.40 -12.58
C ARG A 398 -30.25 -20.22 -11.87
N ASP A 399 -30.05 -21.52 -11.73
CA ASP A 399 -30.99 -22.43 -11.05
C ASP A 399 -30.79 -22.46 -9.51
N ALA A 400 -29.80 -21.75 -8.99
CA ALA A 400 -29.55 -21.63 -7.55
C ALA A 400 -30.57 -20.69 -6.86
N ASN A 401 -30.68 -20.79 -5.54
CA ASN A 401 -31.53 -19.91 -4.75
C ASN A 401 -30.71 -19.19 -3.66
N PRO A 402 -30.56 -17.87 -3.76
CA PRO A 402 -30.89 -17.01 -4.89
C PRO A 402 -30.02 -17.30 -6.12
N PRO A 403 -30.52 -16.97 -7.35
CA PRO A 403 -29.74 -17.14 -8.58
C PRO A 403 -28.44 -16.38 -8.55
N GLU A 404 -27.40 -16.95 -9.16
CA GLU A 404 -26.09 -16.31 -9.32
C GLU A 404 -25.41 -15.85 -8.00
N ASN A 405 -25.79 -16.44 -6.85
CA ASN A 405 -25.19 -16.09 -5.57
C ASN A 405 -23.70 -16.48 -5.50
N MET A 406 -22.95 -15.74 -4.67
CA MET A 406 -21.50 -15.93 -4.50
C MET A 406 -21.14 -16.67 -3.20
N ARG A 407 -22.04 -17.48 -2.65
CA ARG A 407 -21.81 -18.19 -1.37
C ARG A 407 -20.55 -19.05 -1.40
N ASN A 408 -20.33 -19.81 -2.46
CA ASN A 408 -19.14 -20.67 -2.59
C ASN A 408 -17.86 -19.83 -2.69
N ALA A 409 -17.90 -18.69 -3.35
CA ALA A 409 -16.81 -17.74 -3.42
C ALA A 409 -16.46 -17.14 -2.04
N LEU A 410 -17.47 -16.84 -1.21
CA LEU A 410 -17.27 -16.38 0.15
C LEU A 410 -16.72 -17.47 1.07
N ILE A 411 -17.17 -18.72 0.92
CA ILE A 411 -16.61 -19.87 1.62
C ILE A 411 -15.13 -20.08 1.26
N PHE A 412 -14.80 -19.98 -0.03
CA PHE A 412 -13.41 -20.05 -0.52
C PHE A 412 -12.55 -18.98 0.17
N SER A 413 -13.03 -17.74 0.24
CA SER A 413 -12.30 -16.64 0.90
C SER A 413 -12.11 -16.91 2.39
N ALA A 414 -13.15 -17.36 3.10
CA ALA A 414 -13.09 -17.64 4.52
C ALA A 414 -12.12 -18.77 4.84
N VAL A 415 -12.15 -19.87 4.07
CA VAL A 415 -11.25 -21.02 4.27
C VAL A 415 -9.80 -20.59 4.09
N ILE A 416 -9.46 -19.91 3.00
CA ILE A 416 -8.08 -19.47 2.73
C ILE A 416 -7.63 -18.43 3.76
N ALA A 417 -8.50 -17.49 4.16
CA ALA A 417 -8.19 -16.51 5.20
C ALA A 417 -7.86 -17.21 6.54
N CYS A 418 -8.62 -18.22 6.92
CA CYS A 418 -8.35 -19.02 8.11
C CYS A 418 -7.05 -19.85 8.01
N VAL A 419 -6.75 -20.40 6.83
CA VAL A 419 -5.50 -21.14 6.59
C VAL A 419 -4.28 -20.20 6.60
N ALA A 420 -4.42 -18.96 6.14
CA ALA A 420 -3.35 -17.97 6.14
C ALA A 420 -3.07 -17.38 7.54
N ALA A 421 -4.05 -17.37 8.44
CA ALA A 421 -3.93 -16.74 9.76
C ALA A 421 -2.80 -17.30 10.65
N PRO A 422 -2.53 -18.61 10.74
CA PRO A 422 -1.46 -19.16 11.58
C PRO A 422 -0.05 -18.70 11.18
N PHE A 423 0.22 -18.38 9.91
CA PHE A 423 1.57 -18.04 9.44
C PHE A 423 2.17 -16.84 10.20
N PRO A 424 1.54 -15.66 10.19
CA PRO A 424 2.12 -14.51 10.89
C PRO A 424 1.96 -14.61 12.41
N ILE A 425 1.00 -15.39 12.92
CA ILE A 425 0.84 -15.63 14.35
C ILE A 425 2.02 -16.47 14.87
N SER A 426 2.54 -17.39 14.07
CA SER A 426 3.66 -18.28 14.43
C SER A 426 5.02 -17.57 14.51
N ILE A 427 5.15 -16.34 14.00
CA ILE A 427 6.40 -15.58 14.05
C ILE A 427 6.82 -15.39 15.51
N GLY A 428 8.05 -15.83 15.85
CA GLY A 428 8.61 -15.73 17.20
C GLY A 428 8.05 -16.74 18.22
N MET A 429 7.21 -17.72 17.83
CA MET A 429 6.63 -18.70 18.77
C MET A 429 7.51 -19.94 18.99
N PHE A 430 8.35 -20.33 18.04
CA PHE A 430 9.10 -21.60 18.10
C PHE A 430 10.56 -21.42 18.56
N GLY A 431 10.81 -20.57 19.57
CA GLY A 431 12.15 -20.34 20.14
C GLY A 431 13.11 -19.62 19.20
N ARG A 432 12.65 -19.16 18.06
CA ARG A 432 13.40 -18.29 17.17
C ARG A 432 13.16 -16.84 17.60
N ASP A 433 14.13 -16.28 18.29
CA ASP A 433 14.12 -14.86 18.64
C ASP A 433 14.32 -14.07 17.34
N VAL A 434 13.22 -13.49 16.83
CA VAL A 434 13.28 -12.64 15.64
C VAL A 434 13.87 -11.31 16.09
N ARG A 435 15.18 -11.17 15.97
CA ARG A 435 15.89 -9.93 16.31
C ARG A 435 15.33 -8.79 15.47
N ARG A 436 14.94 -7.72 16.13
CA ARG A 436 14.53 -6.46 15.51
C ARG A 436 15.79 -5.63 15.19
N ARG A 437 16.49 -6.03 14.14
CA ARG A 437 17.80 -5.50 13.79
C ARG A 437 17.86 -3.98 13.69
N ARG A 438 16.80 -3.34 13.16
CA ARG A 438 16.73 -1.88 13.08
C ARG A 438 16.62 -1.24 14.46
N LEU A 439 15.76 -1.78 15.31
CA LEU A 439 15.57 -1.29 16.68
C LEU A 439 16.82 -1.51 17.54
N ASP A 440 17.54 -2.62 17.31
CA ASP A 440 18.80 -2.92 18.03
C ASP A 440 19.87 -1.90 17.65
N VAL A 441 20.01 -1.57 16.35
CA VAL A 441 20.94 -0.52 15.88
C VAL A 441 20.57 0.86 16.40
N ASP A 442 19.29 1.22 16.43
CA ASP A 442 18.80 2.48 16.99
C ASP A 442 19.05 2.60 18.52
N ARG A 443 19.22 1.46 19.19
CA ARG A 443 19.59 1.37 20.63
C ARG A 443 21.08 1.27 20.88
N GLY A 444 21.91 1.38 19.85
CA GLY A 444 23.37 1.33 19.98
C GLY A 444 23.95 -0.09 20.06
N VAL A 445 23.19 -1.09 19.59
CA VAL A 445 23.67 -2.47 19.45
C VAL A 445 24.10 -2.67 17.99
N ASP A 446 25.32 -3.17 17.75
CA ASP A 446 25.79 -3.44 16.39
C ASP A 446 25.02 -4.62 15.73
N LEU A 447 25.21 -4.81 14.43
CA LEU A 447 24.58 -5.91 13.68
C LEU A 447 25.01 -7.30 14.19
N GLU A 448 26.09 -7.37 14.98
CA GLU A 448 26.62 -8.59 15.62
C GLU A 448 26.06 -8.82 17.04
N GLY A 449 25.32 -7.82 17.58
CA GLY A 449 24.71 -7.90 18.90
C GLY A 449 25.65 -7.44 20.02
N ARG A 450 26.66 -6.63 19.71
CA ARG A 450 27.57 -6.02 20.69
C ARG A 450 27.06 -4.60 21.01
N GLU A 451 26.96 -4.29 22.28
CA GLU A 451 26.64 -2.92 22.71
C GLU A 451 27.81 -1.98 22.35
N TYR A 452 27.49 -0.82 21.79
CA TYR A 452 28.45 0.28 21.67
C TYR A 452 28.81 0.76 23.07
N THR A 453 29.92 0.28 23.61
CA THR A 453 30.50 0.88 24.82
C THR A 453 31.12 2.21 24.43
N ASP A 454 30.77 3.25 25.17
CA ASP A 454 31.16 4.67 24.98
C ASP A 454 32.69 4.94 25.15
N THR A 455 33.51 3.88 25.15
CA THR A 455 34.97 3.93 25.30
C THR A 455 35.74 3.88 23.99
N GLY A 456 35.08 3.90 22.83
CA GLY A 456 35.67 3.72 21.51
C GLY A 456 36.06 4.99 20.73
N LEU A 457 35.95 6.20 21.35
CA LEU A 457 36.30 7.48 20.69
C LEU A 457 37.53 8.19 21.28
N ALA A 458 38.39 7.48 21.97
CA ALA A 458 39.71 8.00 22.42
C ALA A 458 40.83 7.06 21.94
N GLY A 459 41.02 6.96 20.65
CA GLY A 459 42.13 6.25 20.04
C GLY A 459 42.43 6.89 18.67
N ASP A 460 43.44 7.76 18.71
CA ASP A 460 44.08 8.39 17.56
C ASP A 460 44.65 7.29 16.62
N ASP A 461 43.91 6.95 15.56
CA ASP A 461 44.47 6.22 14.42
C ASP A 461 43.79 6.71 13.15
N THR A 462 44.40 7.68 12.51
CA THR A 462 44.14 8.08 11.14
C THR A 462 44.47 6.93 10.18
N PRO A 463 43.52 6.32 9.48
CA PRO A 463 43.89 5.37 8.39
C PRO A 463 44.38 6.15 7.19
N ALA A 464 45.50 5.71 6.67
CA ALA A 464 46.09 6.20 5.42
C ALA A 464 45.09 6.08 4.25
N PRO A 465 45.13 7.00 3.27
CA PRO A 465 44.25 6.96 2.11
C PRO A 465 44.67 5.82 1.19
N GLY A 466 43.82 4.80 1.02
CA GLY A 466 44.07 3.79 0.00
C GLY A 466 43.69 2.34 0.29
N THR A 467 42.71 2.06 1.12
CA THR A 467 42.16 0.70 1.19
C THR A 467 40.67 0.70 0.92
N GLU A 468 40.32 0.24 -0.30
CA GLU A 468 38.97 -0.17 -0.63
C GLU A 468 38.47 -1.17 0.42
N SER A 469 37.47 -0.80 1.20
CA SER A 469 36.78 -1.73 2.11
C SER A 469 36.04 -2.77 1.28
N LYS A 470 36.69 -3.90 1.04
CA LYS A 470 36.00 -5.14 0.65
C LYS A 470 35.06 -5.51 1.80
N PHE A 471 33.82 -5.08 1.72
CA PHE A 471 32.76 -5.55 2.60
C PHE A 471 32.63 -7.06 2.39
N SER A 472 33.16 -7.83 3.33
CA SER A 472 33.29 -9.27 3.29
C SER A 472 31.91 -9.90 3.43
N LEU A 473 31.44 -10.52 2.34
CA LEU A 473 30.25 -11.39 2.22
C LEU A 473 30.30 -12.65 3.12
N LYS A 474 31.26 -12.75 4.06
CA LYS A 474 31.42 -13.95 4.90
C LYS A 474 30.45 -14.06 6.08
N PHE A 475 29.57 -13.07 6.28
CA PHE A 475 28.77 -12.99 7.50
C PHE A 475 27.56 -13.95 7.55
N TRP A 476 27.11 -14.48 6.41
CA TRP A 476 25.88 -15.29 6.33
C TRP A 476 26.08 -16.81 6.31
N SER A 477 27.32 -17.31 6.21
CA SER A 477 27.54 -18.76 6.06
C SER A 477 27.75 -19.54 7.38
N ARG A 478 27.72 -18.87 8.54
CA ARG A 478 28.10 -19.50 9.82
C ARG A 478 26.96 -19.93 10.76
N ASN A 479 25.71 -19.73 10.40
CA ASN A 479 24.57 -20.16 11.22
C ASN A 479 23.75 -21.33 10.65
N ASN A 480 24.32 -22.14 9.77
CA ASN A 480 23.71 -23.41 9.33
C ASN A 480 24.69 -24.57 9.60
N SER A 481 24.97 -24.85 10.87
CA SER A 481 25.47 -26.14 11.32
C SER A 481 24.84 -26.46 12.66
#